data_b44d449eb9e29da8e069ae3a763df574
#
_entry.id   b44d449eb9e29da8e069ae3a763df574
#
_cell.length_a   1.000
_cell.length_b   1.000
_cell.length_c   1.000
_cell.angle_alpha   90.00
_cell.angle_beta   90.00
_cell.angle_gamma   90.00
#
_symmetry.space_group_name_H-M   'P 1'
#
loop_
_entity.id
_entity.type
_entity.pdbx_description
1 polymer ?
#
loop_
_entity_poly.entity_id
_entity_poly.type
_entity_poly.pdbx_seq_one_letter_code
_entity_poly.pdbx_strand_id
1 'polypeptide(L)'
;MARQEVIKKYAVFGNPIEHSMSPLIHEYFAKNLKINLSYVPILGSLGKFEKEAKIFLENGGSGFNVTLPFKEDAFKLAETKSKIARITGSVNTISIKNGAIHGDNTDGIGFVRDIKNNIGYECKDKKILLVGAGGAAMGVIPSILNENPSELQIYNRTFEKAKSL
;
A
#
# COMPACT_ATOMS: atom_id res chain seq x y z
N MET A 1 -27.08 18.91 -22.29
CA MET A 1 -25.81 19.36 -21.66
C MET A 1 -25.02 18.13 -21.31
N ALA A 2 -23.86 17.92 -21.96
CA ALA A 2 -22.96 16.83 -21.61
C ALA A 2 -22.43 17.08 -20.19
N ARG A 3 -22.61 16.10 -19.28
CA ARG A 3 -21.96 16.16 -17.96
C ARG A 3 -20.45 16.19 -18.23
N GLN A 4 -19.78 17.26 -17.85
CA GLN A 4 -18.32 17.27 -17.78
C GLN A 4 -17.93 16.14 -16.81
N GLU A 5 -17.33 15.06 -17.34
CA GLU A 5 -16.82 13.98 -16.51
C GLU A 5 -15.70 14.56 -15.62
N VAL A 6 -15.92 14.56 -14.32
CA VAL A 6 -14.93 15.04 -13.35
C VAL A 6 -13.76 14.05 -13.34
N ILE A 7 -12.58 14.53 -13.71
CA ILE A 7 -11.35 13.74 -13.66
C ILE A 7 -11.01 13.49 -12.20
N LYS A 8 -11.01 12.21 -11.79
CA LYS A 8 -10.56 11.83 -10.43
C LYS A 8 -9.04 11.89 -10.35
N LYS A 9 -8.53 12.57 -9.33
CA LYS A 9 -7.08 12.76 -9.14
C LYS A 9 -6.55 11.77 -8.10
N TYR A 10 -5.54 11.00 -8.49
CA TYR A 10 -4.84 10.07 -7.62
C TYR A 10 -3.33 10.30 -7.69
N ALA A 11 -2.59 9.77 -6.73
CA ALA A 11 -1.14 9.89 -6.67
C ALA A 11 -0.48 8.67 -6.02
N VAL A 12 0.83 8.58 -6.15
CA VAL A 12 1.69 7.78 -5.26
C VAL A 12 2.72 8.70 -4.61
N PHE A 13 2.79 8.67 -3.28
CA PHE A 13 3.81 9.34 -2.49
C PHE A 13 4.95 8.40 -2.13
N GLY A 14 6.19 8.86 -2.31
CA GLY A 14 7.41 8.13 -1.95
C GLY A 14 8.64 9.01 -2.01
N ASN A 15 9.78 8.48 -1.53
CA ASN A 15 11.08 9.14 -1.68
C ASN A 15 12.22 8.11 -1.61
N PRO A 16 12.92 7.80 -2.74
CA PRO A 16 12.66 8.32 -4.10
C PRO A 16 11.36 7.77 -4.71
N ILE A 17 10.86 8.39 -5.79
CA ILE A 17 9.60 7.99 -6.43
C ILE A 17 9.68 7.92 -7.97
N GLU A 18 10.75 8.41 -8.57
CA GLU A 18 10.90 8.58 -10.02
C GLU A 18 10.78 7.26 -10.79
N HIS A 19 11.14 6.14 -10.17
CA HIS A 19 11.09 4.80 -10.77
C HIS A 19 9.77 4.07 -10.56
N SER A 20 8.77 4.72 -9.96
CA SER A 20 7.48 4.08 -9.69
C SER A 20 6.73 3.77 -10.97
N MET A 21 6.35 2.51 -11.13
CA MET A 21 5.50 2.05 -12.24
C MET A 21 4.00 2.28 -11.97
N SER A 22 3.64 2.74 -10.77
CA SER A 22 2.23 2.92 -10.38
C SER A 22 1.46 3.85 -11.33
N PRO A 23 2.00 4.98 -11.81
CA PRO A 23 1.29 5.83 -12.77
C PRO A 23 0.92 5.07 -14.05
N LEU A 24 1.87 4.36 -14.64
CA LEU A 24 1.66 3.60 -15.88
C LEU A 24 0.61 2.48 -15.69
N ILE A 25 0.68 1.76 -14.56
CA ILE A 25 -0.24 0.67 -14.23
C ILE A 25 -1.67 1.22 -14.08
N HIS A 26 -1.84 2.32 -13.32
CA HIS A 26 -3.16 2.90 -13.10
C HIS A 26 -3.74 3.56 -14.35
N GLU A 27 -2.91 4.15 -15.21
CA GLU A 27 -3.35 4.64 -16.53
C GLU A 27 -3.86 3.50 -17.41
N TYR A 28 -3.14 2.37 -17.44
CA TYR A 28 -3.56 1.17 -18.16
C TYR A 28 -4.91 0.64 -17.64
N PHE A 29 -5.07 0.56 -16.31
CA PHE A 29 -6.35 0.15 -15.70
C PHE A 29 -7.47 1.13 -16.04
N ALA A 30 -7.23 2.43 -15.95
CA ALA A 30 -8.19 3.46 -16.28
C ALA A 30 -8.70 3.33 -17.71
N LYS A 31 -7.78 3.14 -18.66
CA LYS A 31 -8.10 2.95 -20.07
C LYS A 31 -8.98 1.72 -20.30
N ASN A 32 -8.62 0.58 -19.70
CA ASN A 32 -9.37 -0.68 -19.86
C ASN A 32 -10.76 -0.62 -19.22
N LEU A 33 -10.89 0.07 -18.09
CA LEU A 33 -12.13 0.23 -17.35
C LEU A 33 -12.97 1.44 -17.81
N LYS A 34 -12.46 2.22 -18.77
CA LYS A 34 -13.08 3.47 -19.25
C LYS A 34 -13.36 4.46 -18.11
N ILE A 35 -12.41 4.57 -17.18
CA ILE A 35 -12.48 5.50 -16.05
C ILE A 35 -11.61 6.72 -16.36
N ASN A 36 -12.19 7.92 -16.19
CA ASN A 36 -11.42 9.16 -16.37
C ASN A 36 -10.70 9.52 -15.07
N LEU A 37 -9.38 9.26 -15.01
CA LEU A 37 -8.55 9.58 -13.85
C LEU A 37 -7.19 10.14 -14.28
N SER A 38 -6.58 10.91 -13.38
CA SER A 38 -5.17 11.29 -13.40
C SER A 38 -4.46 10.61 -12.24
N TYR A 39 -3.30 10.02 -12.51
CA TYR A 39 -2.48 9.39 -11.48
C TYR A 39 -1.03 9.85 -11.63
N VAL A 40 -0.48 10.51 -10.59
CA VAL A 40 0.83 11.15 -10.65
C VAL A 40 1.76 10.69 -9.51
N PRO A 41 3.08 10.60 -9.75
CA PRO A 41 4.05 10.43 -8.68
C PRO A 41 4.28 11.76 -7.96
N ILE A 42 4.39 11.71 -6.64
CA ILE A 42 4.71 12.88 -5.80
C ILE A 42 5.92 12.53 -4.94
N LEU A 43 6.99 13.28 -5.12
CA LEU A 43 8.17 13.20 -4.27
C LEU A 43 7.86 13.83 -2.92
N GLY A 44 7.67 13.00 -1.90
CA GLY A 44 7.38 13.46 -0.55
C GLY A 44 8.63 13.98 0.18
N SER A 45 8.46 14.98 1.03
CA SER A 45 9.53 15.52 1.88
C SER A 45 9.52 14.84 3.24
N LEU A 46 10.68 14.41 3.73
CA LEU A 46 10.83 13.86 5.08
C LEU A 46 10.34 14.87 6.13
N GLY A 47 9.49 14.41 7.05
CA GLY A 47 8.90 15.24 8.10
C GLY A 47 7.78 16.19 7.64
N LYS A 48 7.39 16.19 6.35
CA LYS A 48 6.33 17.04 5.81
C LYS A 48 5.19 16.27 5.15
N PHE A 49 5.28 14.93 5.13
CA PHE A 49 4.33 14.05 4.43
C PHE A 49 2.85 14.37 4.78
N GLU A 50 2.52 14.49 6.06
CA GLU A 50 1.13 14.77 6.48
C GLU A 50 0.59 16.06 5.87
N LYS A 51 1.39 17.13 5.89
CA LYS A 51 1.01 18.42 5.30
C LYS A 51 0.81 18.32 3.80
N GLU A 52 1.75 17.68 3.10
CA GLU A 52 1.71 17.51 1.64
C GLU A 52 0.53 16.64 1.21
N ALA A 53 0.25 15.57 1.95
CA ALA A 53 -0.89 14.70 1.72
C ALA A 53 -2.24 15.42 1.91
N LYS A 54 -2.38 16.22 2.97
CA LYS A 54 -3.58 17.04 3.20
C LYS A 54 -3.78 18.08 2.09
N ILE A 55 -2.74 18.79 1.68
CA ILE A 55 -2.79 19.73 0.54
C ILE A 55 -3.24 19.04 -0.73
N PHE A 56 -2.74 17.82 -1.02
CA PHE A 56 -3.18 17.05 -2.19
C PHE A 56 -4.69 16.75 -2.13
N LEU A 57 -5.21 16.31 -0.99
CA LEU A 57 -6.63 15.99 -0.81
C LEU A 57 -7.50 17.27 -0.91
N GLU A 58 -7.10 18.37 -0.29
CA GLU A 58 -7.77 19.68 -0.35
C GLU A 58 -7.85 20.23 -1.78
N ASN A 59 -6.85 19.93 -2.61
CA ASN A 59 -6.83 20.30 -4.03
C ASN A 59 -7.58 19.30 -4.94
N GLY A 60 -8.50 18.52 -4.36
CA GLY A 60 -9.39 17.61 -5.07
C GLY A 60 -8.80 16.22 -5.34
N GLY A 61 -7.78 15.82 -4.61
CA GLY A 61 -7.28 14.46 -4.59
C GLY A 61 -8.35 13.48 -4.09
N SER A 62 -8.59 12.39 -4.82
CA SER A 62 -9.59 11.38 -4.49
C SER A 62 -9.05 10.25 -3.61
N GLY A 63 -7.73 10.16 -3.49
CA GLY A 63 -6.99 9.16 -2.75
C GLY A 63 -5.58 8.99 -3.30
N PHE A 64 -4.74 8.21 -2.62
CA PHE A 64 -3.36 8.01 -3.08
C PHE A 64 -2.75 6.74 -2.48
N ASN A 65 -1.74 6.21 -3.18
CA ASN A 65 -0.88 5.18 -2.62
C ASN A 65 0.33 5.79 -1.94
N VAL A 66 0.93 5.01 -1.04
CA VAL A 66 2.10 5.41 -0.26
C VAL A 66 3.13 4.30 -0.30
N THR A 67 4.37 4.67 -0.61
CA THR A 67 5.52 3.77 -0.52
C THR A 67 6.57 4.32 0.44
N LEU A 68 7.74 3.67 0.48
CA LEU A 68 8.84 4.09 1.35
C LEU A 68 9.19 5.59 1.17
N PRO A 69 9.48 6.29 2.27
CA PRO A 69 9.53 5.85 3.66
C PRO A 69 8.23 6.15 4.45
N PHE A 70 7.14 6.58 3.80
CA PHE A 70 6.00 7.26 4.40
C PHE A 70 4.85 6.38 4.87
N LYS A 71 4.95 5.03 4.80
CA LYS A 71 3.83 4.13 5.16
C LYS A 71 3.40 4.24 6.63
N GLU A 72 4.33 4.51 7.54
CA GLU A 72 4.02 4.76 8.96
C GLU A 72 3.39 6.14 9.17
N ASP A 73 3.86 7.16 8.43
CA ASP A 73 3.26 8.49 8.48
C ASP A 73 1.83 8.48 7.92
N ALA A 74 1.59 7.72 6.86
CA ALA A 74 0.24 7.50 6.33
C ALA A 74 -0.66 6.75 7.32
N PHE A 75 -0.10 5.83 8.13
CA PHE A 75 -0.84 5.19 9.21
C PHE A 75 -1.26 6.20 10.29
N LYS A 76 -0.39 7.15 10.65
CA LYS A 76 -0.72 8.23 11.60
C LYS A 76 -1.77 9.19 11.02
N LEU A 77 -1.64 9.56 9.73
CA LEU A 77 -2.56 10.43 9.03
C LEU A 77 -3.99 9.87 8.94
N ALA A 78 -4.12 8.55 8.75
CA ALA A 78 -5.42 7.92 8.57
C ALA A 78 -6.28 8.00 9.84
N GLU A 79 -7.49 8.57 9.73
CA GLU A 79 -8.47 8.68 10.81
C GLU A 79 -9.12 7.32 11.09
N THR A 80 -9.43 6.60 10.04
CA THR A 80 -9.96 5.23 10.12
C THR A 80 -9.01 4.25 9.43
N LYS A 81 -8.93 3.01 9.91
CA LYS A 81 -7.94 2.05 9.43
C LYS A 81 -8.55 0.67 9.26
N SER A 82 -8.16 -0.03 8.20
CA SER A 82 -8.49 -1.44 8.04
C SER A 82 -7.86 -2.31 9.15
N LYS A 83 -8.36 -3.54 9.30
CA LYS A 83 -7.79 -4.51 10.25
C LYS A 83 -6.30 -4.75 9.94
N ILE A 84 -5.97 -4.94 8.66
CA ILE A 84 -4.58 -5.18 8.21
C ILE A 84 -3.68 -3.98 8.51
N ALA A 85 -4.12 -2.77 8.19
CA ALA A 85 -3.34 -1.57 8.50
C ALA A 85 -3.05 -1.45 10.00
N ARG A 86 -4.01 -1.79 10.88
CA ARG A 86 -3.79 -1.81 12.33
C ARG A 86 -2.79 -2.86 12.78
N ILE A 87 -2.84 -4.07 12.19
CA ILE A 87 -1.90 -5.16 12.53
C ILE A 87 -0.48 -4.80 12.08
N THR A 88 -0.33 -4.23 10.89
CA THR A 88 0.98 -3.92 10.30
C THR A 88 1.56 -2.58 10.77
N GLY A 89 0.76 -1.73 11.44
CA GLY A 89 1.19 -0.37 11.79
C GLY A 89 1.54 0.50 10.57
N SER A 90 1.12 0.11 9.37
CA SER A 90 1.49 0.78 8.12
C SER A 90 0.32 0.86 7.14
N VAL A 91 0.32 1.92 6.32
CA VAL A 91 -0.70 2.18 5.29
C VAL A 91 0.00 2.42 3.96
N ASN A 92 -0.41 1.70 2.93
CA ASN A 92 0.04 1.92 1.56
C ASN A 92 -1.05 2.50 0.64
N THR A 93 -2.28 2.62 1.15
CA THR A 93 -3.43 3.11 0.37
C THR A 93 -4.30 4.01 1.23
N ILE A 94 -4.48 5.24 0.78
CA ILE A 94 -5.39 6.23 1.37
C ILE A 94 -6.59 6.42 0.45
N SER A 95 -7.77 6.38 1.03
CA SER A 95 -9.04 6.69 0.36
C SER A 95 -9.92 7.57 1.26
N ILE A 96 -10.87 8.28 0.66
CA ILE A 96 -11.86 9.04 1.44
C ILE A 96 -13.12 8.18 1.55
N LYS A 97 -13.50 7.84 2.78
CA LYS A 97 -14.72 7.08 3.09
C LYS A 97 -15.60 7.87 4.06
N ASN A 98 -16.80 8.20 3.62
CA ASN A 98 -17.75 9.00 4.43
C ASN A 98 -17.14 10.32 4.95
N GLY A 99 -16.32 10.97 4.13
CA GLY A 99 -15.63 12.23 4.48
C GLY A 99 -14.38 12.06 5.34
N ALA A 100 -14.05 10.86 5.84
CA ALA A 100 -12.88 10.58 6.65
C ALA A 100 -11.73 9.99 5.83
N ILE A 101 -10.50 10.28 6.22
CA ILE A 101 -9.29 9.68 5.65
C ILE A 101 -9.17 8.23 6.13
N HIS A 102 -9.36 7.28 5.21
CA HIS A 102 -9.28 5.85 5.49
C HIS A 102 -7.97 5.27 4.98
N GLY A 103 -7.23 4.58 5.85
CA GLY A 103 -5.99 3.90 5.53
C GLY A 103 -6.14 2.38 5.44
N ASP A 104 -5.55 1.82 4.40
CA ASP A 104 -5.46 0.37 4.19
C ASP A 104 -4.04 -0.06 3.87
N ASN A 105 -3.75 -1.35 4.05
CA ASN A 105 -2.51 -1.97 3.59
C ASN A 105 -2.85 -3.16 2.71
N THR A 106 -2.53 -3.03 1.43
CA THR A 106 -2.84 -4.03 0.40
C THR A 106 -1.62 -4.87 -0.01
N ASP A 107 -0.43 -4.63 0.58
CA ASP A 107 0.80 -5.32 0.20
C ASP A 107 0.68 -6.83 0.36
N GLY A 108 0.22 -7.27 1.53
CA GLY A 108 0.15 -8.69 1.85
C GLY A 108 -0.88 -9.45 1.02
N ILE A 109 -2.07 -8.89 0.86
CA ILE A 109 -3.11 -9.54 0.05
C ILE A 109 -2.72 -9.56 -1.44
N GLY A 110 -2.05 -8.51 -1.93
CA GLY A 110 -1.52 -8.45 -3.28
C GLY A 110 -0.47 -9.54 -3.51
N PHE A 111 0.49 -9.65 -2.59
CA PHE A 111 1.55 -10.66 -2.63
C PHE A 111 1.00 -12.11 -2.65
N VAL A 112 0.10 -12.43 -1.72
CA VAL A 112 -0.50 -13.77 -1.65
C VAL A 112 -1.31 -14.10 -2.90
N ARG A 113 -2.09 -13.14 -3.41
CA ARG A 113 -2.84 -13.33 -4.66
C ARG A 113 -1.93 -13.55 -5.86
N ASP A 114 -0.82 -12.84 -5.93
CA ASP A 114 0.14 -13.00 -7.03
C ASP A 114 0.78 -14.40 -7.02
N ILE A 115 1.25 -14.85 -5.86
CA ILE A 115 1.79 -16.22 -5.70
C ILE A 115 0.75 -17.28 -6.11
N LYS A 116 -0.49 -17.12 -5.66
CA LYS A 116 -1.54 -18.10 -5.93
C LYS A 116 -1.99 -18.09 -7.38
N ASN A 117 -2.28 -16.92 -7.93
CA ASN A 117 -2.94 -16.81 -9.23
C ASN A 117 -1.94 -16.83 -10.40
N ASN A 118 -0.75 -16.29 -10.23
CA ASN A 118 0.23 -16.17 -11.32
C ASN A 118 1.33 -17.23 -11.23
N ILE A 119 1.71 -17.65 -10.01
CA ILE A 119 2.73 -18.69 -9.82
C ILE A 119 2.10 -20.07 -9.59
N GLY A 120 0.82 -20.12 -9.19
CA GLY A 120 0.12 -21.39 -8.89
C GLY A 120 0.57 -22.05 -7.59
N TYR A 121 1.11 -21.28 -6.64
CA TYR A 121 1.64 -21.80 -5.39
C TYR A 121 0.70 -21.54 -4.23
N GLU A 122 0.36 -22.58 -3.47
CA GLU A 122 -0.45 -22.50 -2.25
C GLU A 122 0.45 -22.48 -1.02
N CYS A 123 0.27 -21.49 -0.15
CA CYS A 123 1.02 -21.38 1.11
C CYS A 123 0.54 -22.34 2.19
N LYS A 124 -0.67 -22.87 2.06
CA LYS A 124 -1.28 -23.79 3.04
C LYS A 124 -0.41 -25.02 3.28
N ASP A 125 -0.23 -25.36 4.56
CA ASP A 125 0.55 -26.52 5.04
C ASP A 125 2.04 -26.52 4.57
N LYS A 126 2.55 -25.40 4.07
CA LYS A 126 3.95 -25.26 3.63
C LYS A 126 4.82 -24.64 4.73
N LYS A 127 6.10 -25.00 4.70
CA LYS A 127 7.14 -24.30 5.45
C LYS A 127 7.64 -23.14 4.61
N ILE A 128 7.57 -21.93 5.16
CA ILE A 128 7.91 -20.69 4.47
C ILE A 128 9.09 -20.05 5.18
N LEU A 129 10.11 -19.68 4.44
CA LEU A 129 11.23 -18.87 4.91
C LEU A 129 11.09 -17.44 4.35
N LEU A 130 10.92 -16.48 5.24
CA LEU A 130 10.92 -15.05 4.91
C LEU A 130 12.30 -14.47 5.18
N VAL A 131 12.98 -13.99 4.14
CA VAL A 131 14.30 -13.38 4.25
C VAL A 131 14.15 -11.86 4.27
N GLY A 132 14.44 -11.27 5.42
CA GLY A 132 14.32 -9.84 5.70
C GLY A 132 13.24 -9.54 6.75
N ALA A 133 13.44 -8.47 7.52
CA ALA A 133 12.54 -7.97 8.57
C ALA A 133 12.33 -6.45 8.43
N GLY A 134 12.09 -5.98 7.20
CA GLY A 134 11.77 -4.59 6.91
C GLY A 134 10.26 -4.35 6.77
N GLY A 135 9.87 -3.12 6.38
CA GLY A 135 8.47 -2.74 6.23
C GLY A 135 7.68 -3.60 5.23
N ALA A 136 8.32 -4.13 4.18
CA ALA A 136 7.69 -5.06 3.25
C ALA A 136 7.35 -6.40 3.94
N ALA A 137 8.30 -6.96 4.73
CA ALA A 137 8.08 -8.17 5.50
C ALA A 137 6.91 -8.00 6.47
N MET A 138 6.89 -6.91 7.24
CA MET A 138 5.80 -6.57 8.15
C MET A 138 4.45 -6.51 7.42
N GLY A 139 4.43 -5.95 6.21
CA GLY A 139 3.21 -5.83 5.39
C GLY A 139 2.65 -7.16 4.90
N VAL A 140 3.48 -8.19 4.67
CA VAL A 140 3.04 -9.46 4.05
C VAL A 140 2.79 -10.57 5.07
N ILE A 141 3.45 -10.57 6.23
CA ILE A 141 3.34 -11.62 7.26
C ILE A 141 1.89 -11.94 7.63
N PRO A 142 1.01 -10.98 7.97
CA PRO A 142 -0.36 -11.30 8.37
C PRO A 142 -1.14 -12.02 7.27
N SER A 143 -0.90 -11.67 6.00
CA SER A 143 -1.57 -12.31 4.88
C SER A 143 -1.04 -13.72 4.61
N ILE A 144 0.26 -13.95 4.77
CA ILE A 144 0.85 -15.29 4.68
C ILE A 144 0.31 -16.18 5.78
N LEU A 145 0.23 -15.69 7.03
CA LEU A 145 -0.30 -16.47 8.16
C LEU A 145 -1.78 -16.81 7.99
N ASN A 146 -2.57 -15.95 7.35
CA ASN A 146 -3.98 -16.24 7.04
C ASN A 146 -4.16 -17.40 6.03
N GLU A 147 -3.12 -17.73 5.25
CA GLU A 147 -3.13 -18.90 4.36
C GLU A 147 -2.80 -20.23 5.09
N ASN A 148 -2.64 -20.21 6.41
CA ASN A 148 -2.36 -21.36 7.26
C ASN A 148 -1.12 -22.18 6.81
N PRO A 149 0.08 -21.58 6.70
CA PRO A 149 1.30 -22.33 6.51
C PRO A 149 1.57 -23.23 7.72
N SER A 150 2.27 -24.36 7.53
CA SER A 150 2.69 -25.21 8.65
C SER A 150 3.77 -24.54 9.51
N GLU A 151 4.56 -23.67 8.93
CA GLU A 151 5.63 -22.93 9.61
C GLU A 151 5.98 -21.67 8.83
N LEU A 152 6.23 -20.56 9.54
CA LEU A 152 6.81 -19.34 8.98
C LEU A 152 8.08 -19.00 9.75
N GLN A 153 9.23 -19.13 9.13
CA GLN A 153 10.52 -18.74 9.68
C GLN A 153 10.94 -17.39 9.12
N ILE A 154 11.49 -16.53 9.98
CA ILE A 154 11.99 -15.22 9.59
C ILE A 154 13.50 -15.19 9.80
N TYR A 155 14.24 -14.95 8.71
CA TYR A 155 15.69 -14.74 8.76
C TYR A 155 16.02 -13.29 8.49
N ASN A 156 16.80 -12.67 9.38
CA ASN A 156 17.26 -11.29 9.20
C ASN A 156 18.68 -11.09 9.78
N ARG A 157 19.47 -10.24 9.14
CA ARG A 157 20.83 -9.90 9.62
C ARG A 157 20.83 -9.38 11.08
N THR A 158 19.83 -8.56 11.43
CA THR A 158 19.64 -8.07 12.79
C THR A 158 18.53 -8.88 13.45
N PHE A 159 18.90 -9.77 14.37
CA PHE A 159 17.99 -10.70 15.05
C PHE A 159 16.83 -9.98 15.75
N GLU A 160 17.09 -8.87 16.46
CA GLU A 160 16.07 -8.12 17.19
C GLU A 160 14.96 -7.58 16.27
N LYS A 161 15.29 -7.24 15.03
CA LYS A 161 14.26 -6.84 14.02
C LYS A 161 13.37 -8.00 13.60
N ALA A 162 13.90 -9.21 13.48
CA ALA A 162 13.09 -10.39 13.19
C ALA A 162 12.21 -10.77 14.38
N LYS A 163 12.72 -10.63 15.60
CA LYS A 163 11.99 -10.93 16.84
C LYS A 163 10.84 -9.96 17.10
N SER A 164 10.93 -8.74 16.60
CA SER A 164 9.88 -7.71 16.77
C SER A 164 8.73 -7.81 15.78
N LEU A 165 8.80 -8.70 14.77
CA LEU A 165 7.73 -8.99 13.81
C LEU A 165 6.77 -10.06 14.33
#